data_5dab865c22aaef620828dc6072f3cac6
#
_entry.id   5dab865c22aaef620828dc6072f3cac6
#
_cell.length_a   1.000
_cell.length_b   1.000
_cell.length_c   1.000
_cell.angle_alpha   90.00
_cell.angle_beta   90.00
_cell.angle_gamma   90.00
#
_symmetry.space_group_name_H-M   'P 1'
#
loop_
_entity.id
_entity.type
_entity.pdbx_description
1 polymer ?
#
loop_
_entity_poly.entity_id
_entity_poly.type
_entity_poly.pdbx_seq_one_letter_code
_entity_poly.pdbx_strand_id
1 'polypeptide(L)'
;NYAATGSVKAKNRHTVFFNDFAKNWLSLKEKTTKPLTFKEYKRLFEHDISPAFAGKTLADIDREFIQTFLFGYVEQDKLRTAEKLQLILRCIFDLAASDFKFDSPMTKVVLPKHQSKKGSAFTYEEEKTLVDYCIAHPELSASSALLVLLYTGMRRSELQTLRIIDENWLECDTSKEKMGNDVVPRRIPITPMMRKVLPYIDFEKAKQTNVNTINTTIKRLFPNHHTHELRYTFITRCKECVQKGNPKIIIASK
;
A
#
# COMPACT_ATOMS: atom_id res chain seq x y z
N ASN A 1 1.61 -29.34 16.07
CA ASN A 1 1.39 -30.25 17.20
C ASN A 1 0.75 -29.50 18.35
N TYR A 2 -0.59 -29.31 18.30
CA TYR A 2 -1.45 -29.09 19.45
C TYR A 2 -2.12 -30.44 19.75
N ALA A 3 -1.37 -31.32 20.33
CA ALA A 3 -1.89 -32.57 20.81
C ALA A 3 -1.61 -32.69 22.30
N ALA A 4 -2.73 -32.72 23.02
CA ALA A 4 -2.98 -33.45 24.24
C ALA A 4 -2.14 -33.16 25.48
N THR A 5 -2.81 -32.50 26.44
CA THR A 5 -3.04 -33.13 27.74
C THR A 5 -4.03 -32.28 28.55
N GLY A 6 -5.04 -32.88 29.09
CA GLY A 6 -5.88 -32.29 30.13
C GLY A 6 -7.20 -31.74 29.62
N SER A 7 -8.28 -32.21 30.22
CA SER A 7 -9.64 -31.69 30.23
C SER A 7 -9.69 -30.21 29.82
N VAL A 8 -10.16 -29.91 28.62
CA VAL A 8 -10.40 -28.56 28.14
C VAL A 8 -11.54 -28.00 28.97
N LYS A 9 -11.23 -27.34 30.10
CA LYS A 9 -12.17 -26.42 30.73
C LYS A 9 -12.61 -25.47 29.63
N ALA A 10 -13.90 -25.41 29.34
CA ALA A 10 -14.45 -24.47 28.37
C ALA A 10 -13.89 -23.08 28.70
N LYS A 11 -13.02 -22.56 27.85
CA LYS A 11 -12.42 -21.24 28.07
C LYS A 11 -13.57 -20.23 28.12
N ASN A 12 -13.74 -19.56 29.26
CA ASN A 12 -14.81 -18.62 29.44
C ASN A 12 -14.33 -17.24 28.93
N ARG A 13 -15.07 -16.63 27.99
CA ARG A 13 -14.75 -15.28 27.45
C ARG A 13 -14.62 -14.18 28.52
N HIS A 14 -15.24 -14.37 29.70
CA HIS A 14 -15.16 -13.47 30.86
C HIS A 14 -13.80 -13.49 31.57
N THR A 15 -12.97 -14.50 31.33
CA THR A 15 -11.65 -14.64 31.97
C THR A 15 -10.49 -14.40 31.01
N VAL A 16 -10.78 -14.16 29.71
CA VAL A 16 -9.75 -13.96 28.68
C VAL A 16 -9.64 -12.47 28.35
N PHE A 17 -8.50 -11.88 28.63
CA PHE A 17 -8.22 -10.50 28.26
C PHE A 17 -8.09 -10.38 26.74
N PHE A 18 -8.72 -9.33 26.19
CA PHE A 18 -8.72 -9.07 24.77
C PHE A 18 -7.31 -8.97 24.20
N ASN A 19 -6.42 -8.20 24.86
CA ASN A 19 -5.06 -7.98 24.37
C ASN A 19 -4.25 -9.28 24.30
N ASP A 20 -4.45 -10.22 25.22
CA ASP A 20 -3.74 -11.50 25.19
C ASP A 20 -4.26 -12.39 24.05
N PHE A 21 -5.57 -12.40 23.84
CA PHE A 21 -6.17 -13.09 22.71
C PHE A 21 -5.71 -12.49 21.35
N ALA A 22 -5.69 -11.18 21.26
CA ALA A 22 -5.27 -10.47 20.05
C ALA A 22 -3.78 -10.66 19.72
N LYS A 23 -2.91 -10.81 20.71
CA LYS A 23 -1.48 -11.18 20.50
C LYS A 23 -1.35 -12.56 19.89
N ASN A 24 -2.17 -13.54 20.29
CA ASN A 24 -2.20 -14.85 19.66
C ASN A 24 -2.64 -14.77 18.19
N TRP A 25 -3.66 -13.95 17.90
CA TRP A 25 -4.07 -13.67 16.53
C TRP A 25 -2.95 -13.00 15.72
N LEU A 26 -2.22 -12.04 16.29
CA LEU A 26 -1.07 -11.40 15.66
C LEU A 26 0.03 -12.40 15.32
N SER A 27 0.38 -13.30 16.23
CA SER A 27 1.39 -14.34 16.01
C SER A 27 0.99 -15.28 14.85
N LEU A 28 -0.32 -15.56 14.70
CA LEU A 28 -0.83 -16.31 13.56
C LEU A 28 -0.68 -15.49 12.25
N LYS A 29 -0.99 -14.19 12.27
CA LYS A 29 -0.86 -13.30 11.11
C LYS A 29 0.58 -13.11 10.66
N GLU A 30 1.53 -13.11 11.56
CA GLU A 30 2.97 -13.06 11.24
C GLU A 30 3.39 -14.19 10.29
N LYS A 31 2.83 -15.39 10.48
CA LYS A 31 3.14 -16.57 9.67
C LYS A 31 2.33 -16.65 8.37
N THR A 32 1.21 -15.92 8.28
CA THR A 32 0.23 -16.09 7.19
C THR A 32 0.07 -14.88 6.29
N THR A 33 0.69 -13.74 6.63
CA THR A 33 0.57 -12.51 5.84
C THR A 33 1.93 -12.03 5.32
N LYS A 34 1.90 -11.17 4.28
CA LYS A 34 3.13 -10.54 3.78
C LYS A 34 3.76 -9.64 4.86
N PRO A 35 5.10 -9.56 4.94
CA PRO A 35 5.80 -8.79 5.99
C PRO A 35 5.32 -7.34 6.13
N LEU A 36 5.08 -6.64 5.02
CA LEU A 36 4.59 -5.25 5.05
C LEU A 36 3.17 -5.13 5.61
N THR A 37 2.29 -6.08 5.30
CA THR A 37 0.94 -6.13 5.85
C THR A 37 0.97 -6.44 7.34
N PHE A 38 1.81 -7.40 7.76
CA PHE A 38 2.00 -7.73 9.17
C PHE A 38 2.54 -6.53 9.96
N LYS A 39 3.55 -5.82 9.42
CA LYS A 39 4.09 -4.61 10.05
C LYS A 39 3.01 -3.56 10.31
N GLU A 40 2.09 -3.37 9.37
CA GLU A 40 0.97 -2.43 9.53
C GLU A 40 -0.04 -2.93 10.58
N TYR A 41 -0.39 -4.23 10.58
CA TYR A 41 -1.26 -4.81 11.60
C TYR A 41 -0.67 -4.66 13.01
N LYS A 42 0.62 -4.96 13.15
CA LYS A 42 1.34 -4.82 14.41
C LYS A 42 1.32 -3.38 14.90
N ARG A 43 1.64 -2.41 14.03
CA ARG A 43 1.62 -0.99 14.35
C ARG A 43 0.25 -0.53 14.82
N LEU A 44 -0.82 -0.84 14.08
CA LEU A 44 -2.19 -0.46 14.44
C LEU A 44 -2.64 -1.13 15.73
N PHE A 45 -2.23 -2.37 15.96
CA PHE A 45 -2.54 -3.05 17.21
C PHE A 45 -1.82 -2.38 18.39
N GLU A 46 -0.52 -2.15 18.30
CA GLU A 46 0.29 -1.63 19.41
C GLU A 46 -0.05 -0.18 19.76
N HIS A 47 -0.29 0.66 18.75
CA HIS A 47 -0.50 2.10 18.95
C HIS A 47 -1.96 2.51 19.12
N ASP A 48 -2.88 1.79 18.51
CA ASP A 48 -4.28 2.21 18.46
C ASP A 48 -5.19 1.27 19.25
N ILE A 49 -5.10 -0.06 19.01
CA ILE A 49 -6.04 -1.02 19.62
C ILE A 49 -5.65 -1.36 21.06
N SER A 50 -4.41 -1.81 21.27
CA SER A 50 -4.00 -2.33 22.58
C SER A 50 -4.17 -1.34 23.74
N PRO A 51 -3.87 -0.05 23.60
CA PRO A 51 -4.12 0.94 24.66
C PRO A 51 -5.61 1.14 24.95
N ALA A 52 -6.45 1.21 23.91
CA ALA A 52 -7.89 1.44 24.04
C ALA A 52 -8.63 0.26 24.69
N PHE A 53 -8.12 -0.96 24.51
CA PHE A 53 -8.71 -2.21 24.97
C PHE A 53 -8.00 -2.75 26.22
N ALA A 54 -7.11 -1.98 26.84
CA ALA A 54 -6.36 -2.42 28.01
C ALA A 54 -7.27 -2.77 29.19
N GLY A 55 -6.97 -3.88 29.86
CA GLY A 55 -7.71 -4.35 31.03
C GLY A 55 -9.12 -4.92 30.75
N LYS A 56 -9.56 -4.94 29.49
CA LYS A 56 -10.88 -5.48 29.12
C LYS A 56 -10.78 -6.96 28.75
N THR A 57 -11.76 -7.73 29.21
CA THR A 57 -11.97 -9.11 28.76
C THR A 57 -12.74 -9.13 27.43
N LEU A 58 -12.79 -10.27 26.74
CA LEU A 58 -13.62 -10.43 25.55
C LEU A 58 -15.11 -10.20 25.82
N ALA A 59 -15.57 -10.37 27.06
CA ALA A 59 -16.96 -10.16 27.45
C ALA A 59 -17.29 -8.69 27.75
N ASP A 60 -16.30 -7.89 28.10
CA ASP A 60 -16.48 -6.47 28.44
C ASP A 60 -16.58 -5.57 27.18
N ILE A 61 -16.32 -6.14 26.01
CA ILE A 61 -16.30 -5.40 24.77
C ILE A 61 -17.57 -5.69 23.98
N ASP A 62 -18.45 -4.71 23.97
CA ASP A 62 -19.68 -4.76 23.19
C ASP A 62 -19.58 -3.96 21.87
N ARG A 63 -20.67 -3.99 21.12
CA ARG A 63 -20.76 -3.27 19.83
C ARG A 63 -20.64 -1.75 20.03
N GLU A 64 -21.22 -1.22 21.08
CA GLU A 64 -21.24 0.23 21.34
C GLU A 64 -19.84 0.75 21.64
N PHE A 65 -19.08 0.05 22.45
CA PHE A 65 -17.69 0.37 22.73
C PHE A 65 -16.85 0.40 21.44
N ILE A 66 -16.99 -0.63 20.57
CA ILE A 66 -16.25 -0.68 19.30
C ILE A 66 -16.68 0.46 18.36
N GLN A 67 -17.98 0.72 18.28
CA GLN A 67 -18.53 1.78 17.43
C GLN A 67 -17.99 3.15 17.85
N THR A 68 -18.00 3.45 19.16
CA THR A 68 -17.48 4.70 19.73
C THR A 68 -15.98 4.84 19.48
N PHE A 69 -15.20 3.77 19.70
CA PHE A 69 -13.77 3.76 19.41
C PHE A 69 -13.47 4.09 17.95
N LEU A 70 -14.18 3.49 17.00
CA LEU A 70 -13.97 3.74 15.58
C LEU A 70 -14.44 5.13 15.15
N PHE A 71 -15.54 5.63 15.71
CA PHE A 71 -16.03 6.98 15.41
C PHE A 71 -15.08 8.06 15.91
N GLY A 72 -14.33 7.86 16.98
CA GLY A 72 -13.28 8.78 17.42
C GLY A 72 -12.21 9.03 16.35
N TYR A 73 -11.94 8.05 15.46
CA TYR A 73 -11.07 8.25 14.28
C TYR A 73 -11.78 8.97 13.14
N VAL A 74 -13.08 8.72 12.96
CA VAL A 74 -13.88 9.40 11.92
C VAL A 74 -13.97 10.90 12.24
N GLU A 75 -14.20 11.28 13.47
CA GLU A 75 -14.25 12.67 13.94
C GLU A 75 -12.91 13.40 13.76
N GLN A 76 -11.79 12.68 13.78
CA GLN A 76 -10.46 13.20 13.50
C GLN A 76 -10.12 13.22 11.98
N ASP A 77 -11.09 13.00 11.08
CA ASP A 77 -10.89 12.85 9.62
C ASP A 77 -9.91 11.71 9.23
N LYS A 78 -9.83 10.68 10.07
CA LYS A 78 -8.97 9.50 9.87
C LYS A 78 -9.76 8.26 9.45
N LEU A 79 -10.75 8.43 8.56
CA LEU A 79 -11.66 7.34 8.14
C LEU A 79 -10.90 6.09 7.60
N ARG A 80 -9.80 6.29 6.86
CA ARG A 80 -8.98 5.17 6.39
C ARG A 80 -8.31 4.36 7.51
N THR A 81 -7.95 5.03 8.59
CA THR A 81 -7.44 4.35 9.79
C THR A 81 -8.57 3.58 10.47
N ALA A 82 -9.76 4.20 10.62
CA ALA A 82 -10.93 3.53 11.17
C ALA A 82 -11.32 2.26 10.38
N GLU A 83 -11.29 2.30 9.04
CA GLU A 83 -11.54 1.13 8.18
C GLU A 83 -10.54 -0.01 8.43
N LYS A 84 -9.26 0.31 8.59
CA LYS A 84 -8.22 -0.68 8.91
C LYS A 84 -8.38 -1.27 10.30
N LEU A 85 -8.69 -0.42 11.29
CA LEU A 85 -8.95 -0.87 12.66
C LEU A 85 -10.19 -1.77 12.70
N GLN A 86 -11.27 -1.41 12.00
CA GLN A 86 -12.47 -2.24 11.88
C GLN A 86 -12.15 -3.61 11.28
N LEU A 87 -11.31 -3.68 10.23
CA LEU A 87 -10.88 -4.94 9.63
C LEU A 87 -10.13 -5.82 10.63
N ILE A 88 -9.18 -5.25 11.37
CA ILE A 88 -8.39 -5.99 12.36
C ILE A 88 -9.29 -6.49 13.48
N LEU A 89 -10.13 -5.62 14.06
CA LEU A 89 -11.06 -5.99 15.13
C LEU A 89 -12.02 -7.08 14.68
N ARG A 90 -12.56 -6.99 13.46
CA ARG A 90 -13.40 -8.04 12.88
C ARG A 90 -12.68 -9.38 12.83
N CYS A 91 -11.46 -9.43 12.31
CA CYS A 91 -10.69 -10.67 12.25
C CYS A 91 -10.42 -11.27 13.64
N ILE A 92 -10.16 -10.43 14.66
CA ILE A 92 -9.91 -10.90 16.03
C ILE A 92 -11.21 -11.44 16.63
N PHE A 93 -12.33 -10.71 16.53
CA PHE A 93 -13.60 -11.11 17.12
C PHE A 93 -14.27 -12.27 16.39
N ASP A 94 -14.08 -12.42 15.07
CA ASP A 94 -14.58 -13.58 14.33
C ASP A 94 -13.85 -14.86 14.80
N LEU A 95 -12.54 -14.79 15.05
CA LEU A 95 -11.80 -15.89 15.64
C LEU A 95 -12.27 -16.17 17.07
N ALA A 96 -12.42 -15.13 17.90
CA ALA A 96 -12.90 -15.27 19.27
C ALA A 96 -14.32 -15.84 19.33
N ALA A 97 -15.23 -15.38 18.47
CA ALA A 97 -16.60 -15.88 18.36
C ALA A 97 -16.64 -17.38 17.99
N SER A 98 -15.75 -17.81 17.11
CA SER A 98 -15.57 -19.22 16.76
C SER A 98 -15.10 -20.06 17.96
N ASP A 99 -14.08 -19.57 18.69
CA ASP A 99 -13.44 -20.31 19.78
C ASP A 99 -14.34 -20.41 21.04
N PHE A 100 -15.07 -19.33 21.34
CA PHE A 100 -15.86 -19.20 22.57
C PHE A 100 -17.37 -19.32 22.36
N LYS A 101 -17.83 -19.53 21.09
CA LYS A 101 -19.25 -19.73 20.74
C LYS A 101 -20.17 -18.59 21.22
N PHE A 102 -19.85 -17.36 20.87
CA PHE A 102 -20.69 -16.19 21.12
C PHE A 102 -20.88 -15.35 19.85
N ASP A 103 -21.86 -14.46 19.86
CA ASP A 103 -22.09 -13.54 18.76
C ASP A 103 -21.03 -12.45 18.74
N SER A 104 -20.40 -12.26 17.57
CA SER A 104 -19.34 -11.24 17.41
C SER A 104 -19.90 -9.83 17.65
N PRO A 105 -19.29 -9.02 18.53
CA PRO A 105 -19.67 -7.62 18.74
C PRO A 105 -19.44 -6.76 17.48
N MET A 106 -18.73 -7.28 16.50
CA MET A 106 -18.53 -6.62 15.20
C MET A 106 -19.76 -6.63 14.32
N THR A 107 -20.80 -7.43 14.68
CA THR A 107 -22.06 -7.47 13.96
C THR A 107 -22.72 -6.09 13.97
N LYS A 108 -23.08 -5.58 12.79
CA LYS A 108 -23.69 -4.25 12.61
C LYS A 108 -22.83 -3.04 13.04
N VAL A 109 -21.51 -3.22 13.23
CA VAL A 109 -20.59 -2.08 13.32
C VAL A 109 -20.44 -1.45 11.96
N VAL A 110 -20.70 -0.16 11.85
CA VAL A 110 -20.74 0.57 10.58
C VAL A 110 -19.77 1.75 10.57
N LEU A 111 -19.23 2.07 9.41
CA LEU A 111 -18.47 3.28 9.15
C LEU A 111 -19.07 4.03 7.95
N PRO A 112 -18.90 5.35 7.86
CA PRO A 112 -19.24 6.11 6.67
C PRO A 112 -18.52 5.55 5.45
N LYS A 113 -19.15 5.63 4.28
CA LYS A 113 -18.50 5.23 3.03
C LYS A 113 -17.38 6.19 2.68
N HIS A 114 -16.19 5.65 2.46
CA HIS A 114 -15.07 6.44 2.00
C HIS A 114 -15.25 6.83 0.54
N GLN A 115 -15.25 8.14 0.27
CA GLN A 115 -15.11 8.66 -1.08
C GLN A 115 -13.61 8.83 -1.38
N SER A 116 -13.01 7.87 -2.08
CA SER A 116 -11.63 8.01 -2.52
C SER A 116 -11.54 9.09 -3.59
N LYS A 117 -10.78 10.15 -3.36
CA LYS A 117 -10.36 11.05 -4.44
C LYS A 117 -9.54 10.21 -5.43
N LYS A 118 -10.00 10.10 -6.67
CA LYS A 118 -9.20 9.47 -7.73
C LYS A 118 -8.01 10.37 -8.00
N GLY A 119 -6.81 9.80 -8.02
CA GLY A 119 -5.64 10.54 -8.49
C GLY A 119 -5.83 10.96 -9.95
N SER A 120 -5.27 12.09 -10.33
CA SER A 120 -5.30 12.64 -11.69
C SER A 120 -3.94 12.48 -12.38
N ALA A 121 -3.93 12.35 -13.69
CA ALA A 121 -2.70 12.51 -14.46
C ALA A 121 -2.22 13.96 -14.39
N PHE A 122 -0.93 14.16 -14.48
CA PHE A 122 -0.35 15.49 -14.68
C PHE A 122 -0.83 16.10 -16.00
N THR A 123 -1.08 17.40 -16.03
CA THR A 123 -1.29 18.11 -17.28
C THR A 123 0.01 18.13 -18.11
N TYR A 124 -0.08 18.54 -19.37
CA TYR A 124 1.14 18.64 -20.20
C TYR A 124 2.12 19.71 -19.69
N GLU A 125 1.61 20.79 -19.14
CA GLU A 125 2.39 21.88 -18.53
C GLU A 125 3.09 21.41 -17.24
N GLU A 126 2.36 20.69 -16.38
CA GLU A 126 2.92 20.13 -15.15
C GLU A 126 3.97 19.05 -15.46
N GLU A 127 3.71 18.19 -16.45
CA GLU A 127 4.67 17.18 -16.92
C GLU A 127 5.94 17.84 -17.44
N LYS A 128 5.80 18.89 -18.28
CA LYS A 128 6.93 19.66 -18.79
C LYS A 128 7.71 20.31 -17.65
N THR A 129 7.03 20.97 -16.71
CA THR A 129 7.66 21.60 -15.54
C THR A 129 8.45 20.59 -14.70
N LEU A 130 7.88 19.38 -14.49
CA LEU A 130 8.55 18.31 -13.76
C LEU A 130 9.83 17.86 -14.48
N VAL A 131 9.74 17.65 -15.80
CA VAL A 131 10.88 17.21 -16.63
C VAL A 131 11.97 18.28 -16.66
N ASP A 132 11.60 19.53 -16.90
CA ASP A 132 12.54 20.66 -16.91
C ASP A 132 13.27 20.80 -15.55
N TYR A 133 12.52 20.64 -14.44
CA TYR A 133 13.11 20.61 -13.12
C TYR A 133 14.13 19.48 -12.95
N CYS A 134 13.77 18.25 -13.36
CA CYS A 134 14.66 17.10 -13.24
C CYS A 134 15.92 17.23 -14.11
N ILE A 135 15.81 17.81 -15.29
CA ILE A 135 16.94 18.10 -16.19
C ILE A 135 17.86 19.17 -15.62
N ALA A 136 17.29 20.20 -14.98
CA ALA A 136 18.05 21.25 -14.34
C ALA A 136 18.77 20.82 -13.06
N HIS A 137 18.30 19.73 -12.43
CA HIS A 137 18.83 19.21 -11.16
C HIS A 137 19.17 17.71 -11.23
N PRO A 138 20.06 17.27 -12.15
CA PRO A 138 20.39 15.85 -12.33
C PRO A 138 21.17 15.25 -11.14
N GLU A 139 21.78 16.10 -10.32
CA GLU A 139 22.49 15.70 -9.09
C GLU A 139 21.55 15.15 -8.00
N LEU A 140 20.27 15.54 -8.02
CA LEU A 140 19.29 15.07 -7.04
C LEU A 140 18.84 13.63 -7.38
N SER A 141 18.93 12.75 -6.41
CA SER A 141 18.49 11.36 -6.57
C SER A 141 17.01 11.24 -6.96
N ALA A 142 16.17 12.17 -6.47
CA ALA A 142 14.77 12.25 -6.83
C ALA A 142 14.54 12.50 -8.32
N SER A 143 15.39 13.32 -8.97
CA SER A 143 15.24 13.65 -10.41
C SER A 143 15.31 12.41 -11.28
N SER A 144 16.32 11.58 -11.09
CA SER A 144 16.44 10.29 -11.81
C SER A 144 15.24 9.39 -11.55
N ALA A 145 14.81 9.24 -10.31
CA ALA A 145 13.66 8.39 -9.95
C ALA A 145 12.34 8.90 -10.57
N LEU A 146 12.13 10.22 -10.58
CA LEU A 146 10.93 10.85 -11.16
C LEU A 146 10.86 10.64 -12.67
N LEU A 147 11.98 10.86 -13.39
CA LEU A 147 12.05 10.62 -14.84
C LEU A 147 11.79 9.15 -15.19
N VAL A 148 12.41 8.22 -14.46
CA VAL A 148 12.17 6.78 -14.68
C VAL A 148 10.70 6.43 -14.45
N LEU A 149 10.11 6.85 -13.33
CA LEU A 149 8.71 6.55 -13.01
C LEU A 149 7.74 7.16 -14.02
N LEU A 150 7.98 8.40 -14.47
CA LEU A 150 7.16 9.09 -15.45
C LEU A 150 7.16 8.37 -16.80
N TYR A 151 8.33 7.99 -17.32
CA TYR A 151 8.46 7.44 -18.70
C TYR A 151 8.36 5.93 -18.79
N THR A 152 8.29 5.21 -17.68
CA THR A 152 8.09 3.75 -17.66
C THR A 152 6.72 3.35 -17.10
N GLY A 153 6.07 4.24 -16.38
CA GLY A 153 4.83 3.95 -15.68
C GLY A 153 4.95 2.82 -14.66
N MET A 154 6.15 2.46 -14.24
CA MET A 154 6.36 1.41 -13.24
C MET A 154 5.82 1.83 -11.88
N ARG A 155 5.51 0.84 -11.04
CA ARG A 155 5.21 1.12 -9.63
C ARG A 155 6.50 1.49 -8.91
N ARG A 156 6.39 2.33 -7.93
CA ARG A 156 7.52 2.74 -7.11
C ARG A 156 8.30 1.58 -6.50
N SER A 157 7.63 0.52 -6.04
CA SER A 157 8.28 -0.68 -5.52
C SER A 157 9.04 -1.46 -6.59
N GLU A 158 8.68 -1.32 -7.86
CA GLU A 158 9.34 -1.95 -9.00
C GLU A 158 10.65 -1.25 -9.34
N LEU A 159 10.80 0.03 -8.98
CA LEU A 159 12.01 0.81 -9.22
C LEU A 159 13.27 0.20 -8.56
N GLN A 160 13.12 -0.41 -7.39
CA GLN A 160 14.23 -1.03 -6.67
C GLN A 160 14.81 -2.27 -7.36
N THR A 161 14.01 -2.92 -8.19
CA THR A 161 14.39 -4.13 -8.94
C THR A 161 14.69 -3.85 -10.41
N LEU A 162 14.77 -2.58 -10.79
CA LEU A 162 15.01 -2.14 -12.16
C LEU A 162 16.37 -2.63 -12.67
N ARG A 163 16.36 -3.22 -13.86
CA ARG A 163 17.54 -3.70 -14.60
C ARG A 163 17.50 -3.15 -16.00
N ILE A 164 18.66 -2.79 -16.53
CA ILE A 164 18.84 -2.47 -17.95
C ILE A 164 19.19 -3.79 -18.65
N ILE A 165 18.40 -4.20 -19.61
CA ILE A 165 18.64 -5.42 -20.39
C ILE A 165 19.52 -5.11 -21.60
N ASP A 166 19.12 -4.09 -22.36
CA ASP A 166 19.83 -3.59 -23.52
C ASP A 166 19.44 -2.13 -23.82
N GLU A 167 19.84 -1.61 -24.96
CA GLU A 167 19.54 -0.24 -25.39
C GLU A 167 18.04 0.03 -25.65
N ASN A 168 17.21 -1.01 -25.72
CA ASN A 168 15.79 -0.93 -26.05
C ASN A 168 14.88 -1.33 -24.90
N TRP A 169 15.39 -2.07 -23.90
CA TRP A 169 14.58 -2.69 -22.88
C TRP A 169 15.10 -2.50 -21.45
N LEU A 170 14.19 -2.15 -20.59
CA LEU A 170 14.32 -2.25 -19.15
C LEU A 170 13.52 -3.46 -18.64
N GLU A 171 13.86 -3.93 -17.45
CA GLU A 171 13.15 -5.01 -16.77
C GLU A 171 13.01 -4.69 -15.29
N CYS A 172 11.89 -5.07 -14.68
CA CYS A 172 11.67 -4.98 -13.24
C CYS A 172 10.81 -6.13 -12.74
N ASP A 173 10.92 -6.46 -11.46
CA ASP A 173 10.09 -7.48 -10.84
C ASP A 173 8.74 -6.88 -10.44
N THR A 174 7.64 -7.57 -10.79
CA THR A 174 6.32 -7.11 -10.40
C THR A 174 5.79 -7.92 -9.22
N SER A 175 5.36 -7.24 -8.15
CA SER A 175 4.82 -7.88 -6.94
C SER A 175 3.40 -8.40 -7.11
N LYS A 176 2.71 -8.08 -8.21
CA LYS A 176 1.30 -8.43 -8.43
C LYS A 176 1.09 -9.68 -9.28
N GLU A 177 2.05 -10.02 -10.12
CA GLU A 177 1.98 -11.21 -10.94
C GLU A 177 2.96 -12.23 -10.40
N LYS A 178 2.42 -13.35 -9.90
CA LYS A 178 3.20 -14.49 -9.46
C LYS A 178 2.75 -15.68 -10.28
N MET A 179 3.70 -16.38 -10.85
CA MET A 179 3.49 -17.71 -11.42
C MET A 179 3.98 -18.72 -10.37
N GLY A 180 3.06 -19.23 -9.55
CA GLY A 180 3.43 -19.98 -8.36
C GLY A 180 4.12 -19.12 -7.30
N ASN A 181 5.33 -19.51 -6.88
CA ASN A 181 6.16 -18.75 -5.93
C ASN A 181 7.12 -17.77 -6.62
N ASP A 182 7.23 -17.80 -7.94
CA ASP A 182 8.21 -17.00 -8.68
C ASP A 182 7.66 -15.63 -9.04
N VAL A 183 8.52 -14.63 -8.94
CA VAL A 183 8.24 -13.26 -9.39
C VAL A 183 8.45 -13.22 -10.89
N VAL A 184 7.39 -12.88 -11.65
CA VAL A 184 7.49 -12.73 -13.11
C VAL A 184 8.10 -11.36 -13.42
N PRO A 185 9.26 -11.29 -14.09
CA PRO A 185 9.83 -10.02 -14.50
C PRO A 185 9.00 -9.39 -15.61
N ARG A 186 8.85 -8.07 -15.55
CA ARG A 186 8.15 -7.28 -16.55
C ARG A 186 9.15 -6.50 -17.39
N ARG A 187 9.11 -6.68 -18.71
CA ARG A 187 9.91 -5.88 -19.64
C ARG A 187 9.20 -4.59 -20.03
N ILE A 188 9.97 -3.52 -20.12
CA ILE A 188 9.49 -2.17 -20.39
C ILE A 188 10.34 -1.61 -21.54
N PRO A 189 9.73 -1.19 -22.66
CA PRO A 189 10.47 -0.62 -23.77
C PRO A 189 10.99 0.78 -23.42
N ILE A 190 12.21 1.09 -23.83
CA ILE A 190 12.76 2.44 -23.79
C ILE A 190 12.16 3.23 -24.96
N THR A 191 11.16 4.04 -24.63
CA THR A 191 10.43 4.83 -25.63
C THR A 191 11.28 5.97 -26.20
N PRO A 192 10.95 6.52 -27.38
CA PRO A 192 11.65 7.69 -27.93
C PRO A 192 11.64 8.91 -26.98
N MET A 193 10.57 9.07 -26.18
CA MET A 193 10.52 10.14 -25.17
C MET A 193 11.49 9.88 -24.03
N MET A 194 11.57 8.66 -23.55
CA MET A 194 12.53 8.29 -22.51
C MET A 194 13.98 8.46 -22.99
N ARG A 195 14.27 8.14 -24.26
CA ARG A 195 15.62 8.32 -24.83
C ARG A 195 16.12 9.76 -24.74
N LYS A 196 15.23 10.75 -24.83
CA LYS A 196 15.61 12.18 -24.73
C LYS A 196 16.10 12.55 -23.33
N VAL A 197 15.64 11.87 -22.31
CA VAL A 197 15.97 12.16 -20.90
C VAL A 197 16.99 11.18 -20.31
N LEU A 198 17.35 10.10 -21.03
CA LEU A 198 18.37 9.14 -20.57
C LEU A 198 19.68 9.77 -20.10
N PRO A 199 20.24 10.81 -20.77
CA PRO A 199 21.48 11.46 -20.34
C PRO A 199 21.41 12.09 -18.95
N TYR A 200 20.20 12.33 -18.43
CA TYR A 200 19.95 12.95 -17.12
C TYR A 200 19.54 11.93 -16.05
N ILE A 201 19.54 10.62 -16.39
CA ILE A 201 19.11 9.56 -15.49
C ILE A 201 20.30 8.77 -14.99
N ASP A 202 20.51 8.77 -13.68
CA ASP A 202 21.35 7.83 -12.96
C ASP A 202 20.46 6.71 -12.39
N PHE A 203 20.48 5.55 -13.02
CA PHE A 203 19.63 4.43 -12.63
C PHE A 203 19.94 3.89 -11.23
N GLU A 204 21.21 3.91 -10.81
CA GLU A 204 21.58 3.43 -9.49
C GLU A 204 21.08 4.39 -8.40
N LYS A 205 21.21 5.69 -8.60
CA LYS A 205 20.60 6.69 -7.71
C LYS A 205 19.07 6.53 -7.68
N ALA A 206 18.43 6.33 -8.84
CA ALA A 206 16.99 6.14 -8.92
C ALA A 206 16.51 4.96 -8.05
N LYS A 207 17.17 3.80 -8.14
CA LYS A 207 16.85 2.59 -7.36
C LYS A 207 16.98 2.81 -5.85
N GLN A 208 17.99 3.55 -5.43
CA GLN A 208 18.28 3.82 -4.01
C GLN A 208 17.46 4.96 -3.41
N THR A 209 16.73 5.72 -4.25
CA THR A 209 16.00 6.89 -3.79
C THR A 209 14.85 6.50 -2.87
N ASN A 210 14.84 7.12 -1.69
CA ASN A 210 13.77 6.92 -0.72
C ASN A 210 12.46 7.51 -1.26
N VAL A 211 11.39 6.80 -0.99
CA VAL A 211 10.02 7.18 -1.32
C VAL A 211 9.62 8.56 -0.81
N ASN A 212 9.99 8.85 0.43
CA ASN A 212 9.65 10.13 1.04
C ASN A 212 10.34 11.26 0.28
N THR A 213 11.57 11.05 -0.18
CA THR A 213 12.31 12.03 -1.01
C THR A 213 11.57 12.29 -2.32
N ILE A 214 11.10 11.26 -3.02
CA ILE A 214 10.32 11.39 -4.26
C ILE A 214 9.02 12.17 -4.00
N ASN A 215 8.25 11.77 -2.98
CA ASN A 215 6.99 12.43 -2.64
C ASN A 215 7.19 13.89 -2.20
N THR A 216 8.23 14.17 -1.41
CA THR A 216 8.54 15.54 -0.96
C THR A 216 8.88 16.43 -2.14
N THR A 217 9.64 15.91 -3.10
CA THR A 217 9.98 16.67 -4.32
C THR A 217 8.73 16.95 -5.16
N ILE A 218 7.87 15.96 -5.38
CA ILE A 218 6.61 16.16 -6.11
C ILE A 218 5.74 17.20 -5.39
N LYS A 219 5.51 17.06 -4.08
CA LYS A 219 4.64 17.96 -3.32
C LYS A 219 5.16 19.40 -3.25
N ARG A 220 6.48 19.59 -3.31
CA ARG A 220 7.07 20.91 -3.38
C ARG A 220 6.74 21.62 -4.71
N LEU A 221 6.74 20.87 -5.81
CA LEU A 221 6.43 21.40 -7.14
C LEU A 221 4.91 21.44 -7.38
N PHE A 222 4.20 20.41 -6.92
CA PHE A 222 2.77 20.19 -7.17
C PHE A 222 2.11 19.68 -5.88
N PRO A 223 1.61 20.54 -4.99
CA PRO A 223 1.09 20.16 -3.67
C PRO A 223 -0.04 19.11 -3.68
N ASN A 224 -0.80 19.08 -4.76
CA ASN A 224 -1.95 18.16 -4.93
C ASN A 224 -1.57 16.80 -5.54
N HIS A 225 -0.34 16.66 -6.03
CA HIS A 225 0.13 15.43 -6.67
C HIS A 225 0.97 14.55 -5.73
N HIS A 226 1.10 13.26 -6.11
CA HIS A 226 1.94 12.28 -5.41
C HIS A 226 2.51 11.25 -6.40
N THR A 227 3.49 10.47 -5.96
CA THR A 227 4.29 9.57 -6.84
C THR A 227 3.46 8.63 -7.71
N HIS A 228 2.30 8.13 -7.21
CA HIS A 228 1.50 7.17 -7.99
C HIS A 228 0.85 7.81 -9.25
N GLU A 229 0.69 9.13 -9.25
CA GLU A 229 0.11 9.86 -10.38
C GLU A 229 1.05 9.98 -11.58
N LEU A 230 2.36 9.79 -11.40
CA LEU A 230 3.29 9.60 -12.52
C LEU A 230 2.90 8.39 -13.38
N ARG A 231 2.49 7.29 -12.72
CA ARG A 231 1.98 6.12 -13.44
C ARG A 231 0.64 6.40 -14.12
N TYR A 232 -0.25 7.17 -13.49
CA TYR A 232 -1.50 7.59 -14.16
C TYR A 232 -1.21 8.43 -15.38
N THR A 233 -0.25 9.35 -15.29
CA THR A 233 0.20 10.17 -16.42
C THR A 233 0.71 9.30 -17.56
N PHE A 234 1.61 8.38 -17.29
CA PHE A 234 2.11 7.45 -18.30
C PHE A 234 0.98 6.67 -19.00
N ILE A 235 0.06 6.08 -18.22
CA ILE A 235 -1.07 5.32 -18.76
C ILE A 235 -1.98 6.23 -19.62
N THR A 236 -2.22 7.47 -19.17
CA THR A 236 -3.03 8.45 -19.91
C THR A 236 -2.37 8.78 -21.25
N ARG A 237 -1.06 9.07 -21.26
CA ARG A 237 -0.31 9.34 -22.50
C ARG A 237 -0.31 8.13 -23.44
N CYS A 238 -0.19 6.92 -22.92
CA CYS A 238 -0.32 5.71 -23.73
C CYS A 238 -1.71 5.59 -24.39
N LYS A 239 -2.78 5.88 -23.66
CA LYS A 239 -4.15 5.86 -24.19
C LYS A 239 -4.35 6.92 -25.27
N GLU A 240 -3.87 8.13 -25.05
CA GLU A 240 -3.93 9.21 -26.04
C GLU A 240 -3.18 8.86 -27.34
N CYS A 241 -2.02 8.22 -27.22
CA CYS A 241 -1.27 7.75 -28.39
C CYS A 241 -2.03 6.67 -29.17
N VAL A 242 -2.69 5.74 -28.49
CA VAL A 242 -3.54 4.71 -29.12
C VAL A 242 -4.73 5.35 -29.85
N GLN A 243 -5.40 6.31 -29.22
CA GLN A 243 -6.53 7.02 -29.82
C GLN A 243 -6.12 7.82 -31.07
N LYS A 244 -4.87 8.32 -31.12
CA LYS A 244 -4.30 9.01 -32.29
C LYS A 244 -3.78 8.05 -33.39
N GLY A 245 -4.09 6.76 -33.31
CA GLY A 245 -3.76 5.77 -34.33
C GLY A 245 -2.32 5.24 -34.30
N ASN A 246 -1.62 5.35 -33.16
CA ASN A 246 -0.27 4.81 -32.99
C ASN A 246 -0.26 3.54 -32.13
N PRO A 247 -0.47 2.34 -32.70
CA PRO A 247 -0.70 1.09 -31.95
C PRO A 247 0.54 0.51 -31.28
N LYS A 248 1.75 1.01 -31.56
CA LYS A 248 3.02 0.44 -31.04
C LYS A 248 3.21 0.57 -29.52
N ILE A 249 2.28 1.20 -28.80
CA ILE A 249 2.38 1.48 -27.35
C ILE A 249 1.46 0.59 -26.49
N ILE A 250 0.68 -0.31 -27.09
CA ILE A 250 -0.33 -1.13 -26.40
C ILE A 250 0.26 -2.16 -25.40
N ILE A 251 1.56 -2.42 -25.40
CA ILE A 251 2.18 -3.55 -24.67
C ILE A 251 2.34 -3.30 -23.17
N ALA A 252 2.13 -2.11 -22.65
CA ALA A 252 2.41 -1.77 -21.25
C ALA A 252 1.20 -1.79 -20.31
N SER A 253 -0.01 -2.12 -20.74
CA SER A 253 -1.24 -1.95 -19.95
C SER A 253 -2.00 -3.24 -19.59
N LYS A 254 -1.41 -4.41 -19.78
CA LYS A 254 -1.97 -5.67 -19.25
C LYS A 254 -1.33 -6.06 -17.95
#